data_6280d2713380968eb17b9ba39c4ba4d4
#
_entry.id   6280d2713380968eb17b9ba39c4ba4d4
#
_cell.length_a   1.000
_cell.length_b   1.000
_cell.length_c   1.000
_cell.angle_alpha   90.00
_cell.angle_beta   90.00
_cell.angle_gamma   90.00
#
_symmetry.space_group_name_H-M   'P 1'
#
loop_
_entity.id
_entity.type
_entity.pdbx_description
1 polymer ?
#
loop_
_entity_poly.entity_id
_entity_poly.type
_entity_poly.pdbx_seq_one_letter_code
_entity_poly.pdbx_strand_id
1 'polypeptide(L)'
;FNKIIARKYFPSRLNNTRQKAFSKFLDIGLPTKKWENWRYTDLSFLTKNNFRISEANDTSENIDFSKYKIKNTHTLVIINGHYAEHLSDAPKELKVLTNYEYLEQKDWKQKDKKDTPFDLLNTSLCDSGISFIIEPDTVIDKPIHILFICSGSENLIISPQVNIDINRSSSATVIEQYASESQTRSNDQTNR
;
A
#
# COMPACT_ATOMS: atom_id res chain seq x y z
N PHE A 1 -11.42 -4.02 12.27
CA PHE A 1 -11.81 -4.78 11.07
C PHE A 1 -13.18 -4.34 10.56
N ASN A 2 -14.24 -4.38 11.36
CA ASN A 2 -15.61 -4.03 10.94
C ASN A 2 -15.71 -2.63 10.30
N LYS A 3 -14.96 -1.65 10.81
CA LYS A 3 -14.89 -0.31 10.22
C LYS A 3 -14.31 -0.32 8.80
N ILE A 4 -13.38 -1.23 8.49
CA ILE A 4 -12.77 -1.35 7.16
C ILE A 4 -13.73 -1.99 6.18
N ILE A 5 -14.42 -3.05 6.57
CA ILE A 5 -15.40 -3.70 5.70
C ILE A 5 -16.54 -2.75 5.34
N ALA A 6 -16.90 -1.84 6.23
CA ALA A 6 -17.91 -0.83 5.97
C ALA A 6 -17.45 0.26 4.97
N ARG A 7 -16.15 0.39 4.71
CA ARG A 7 -15.62 1.32 3.72
C ARG A 7 -15.86 0.78 2.30
N LYS A 8 -16.29 1.64 1.40
CA LYS A 8 -16.55 1.28 -0.01
C LYS A 8 -15.29 1.34 -0.89
N TYR A 9 -14.14 1.03 -0.34
CA TYR A 9 -12.88 1.00 -1.09
C TYR A 9 -12.60 -0.34 -1.77
N PHE A 10 -13.41 -1.34 -1.47
CA PHE A 10 -13.34 -2.67 -2.05
C PHE A 10 -14.73 -3.20 -2.41
N PRO A 11 -14.87 -3.98 -3.50
CA PRO A 11 -16.12 -4.62 -3.85
C PRO A 11 -16.65 -5.52 -2.73
N SER A 12 -17.94 -5.39 -2.41
CA SER A 12 -18.57 -6.14 -1.31
C SER A 12 -18.48 -7.66 -1.48
N ARG A 13 -18.40 -8.16 -2.71
CA ARG A 13 -18.21 -9.60 -3.01
C ARG A 13 -16.90 -10.16 -2.43
N LEU A 14 -15.91 -9.32 -2.16
CA LEU A 14 -14.63 -9.72 -1.58
C LEU A 14 -14.64 -9.72 -0.05
N ASN A 15 -15.70 -9.23 0.59
CA ASN A 15 -15.77 -9.15 2.04
C ASN A 15 -15.64 -10.51 2.72
N ASN A 16 -16.20 -11.57 2.12
CA ASN A 16 -16.06 -12.92 2.65
C ASN A 16 -14.60 -13.41 2.65
N THR A 17 -13.85 -13.14 1.59
CA THR A 17 -12.41 -13.45 1.51
C THR A 17 -11.62 -12.68 2.57
N ARG A 18 -11.89 -11.39 2.72
CA ARG A 18 -11.27 -10.53 3.73
C ARG A 18 -11.58 -11.01 5.15
N GLN A 19 -12.83 -11.38 5.42
CA GLN A 19 -13.25 -11.89 6.71
C GLN A 19 -12.61 -13.23 7.06
N LYS A 20 -12.50 -14.15 6.09
CA LYS A 20 -11.79 -15.41 6.27
C LYS A 20 -10.31 -15.20 6.57
N ALA A 21 -9.65 -14.27 5.86
CA ALA A 21 -8.26 -13.93 6.11
C ALA A 21 -8.08 -13.35 7.52
N PHE A 22 -9.00 -12.48 7.95
CA PHE A 22 -8.96 -11.91 9.30
C PHE A 22 -9.15 -12.98 10.39
N SER A 23 -10.11 -13.89 10.22
CA SER A 23 -10.31 -14.98 11.17
C SER A 23 -9.06 -15.87 11.28
N LYS A 24 -8.47 -16.26 10.14
CA LYS A 24 -7.20 -17.02 10.15
C LYS A 24 -6.06 -16.25 10.82
N PHE A 25 -5.97 -14.94 10.60
CA PHE A 25 -4.97 -14.11 11.28
C PHE A 25 -5.17 -14.11 12.79
N LEU A 26 -6.41 -14.04 13.28
CA LEU A 26 -6.70 -14.11 14.72
C LEU A 26 -6.30 -15.46 15.33
N ASP A 27 -6.48 -16.54 14.57
CA ASP A 27 -6.09 -17.90 15.03
C ASP A 27 -4.57 -18.06 15.09
N ILE A 28 -3.83 -17.52 14.14
CA ILE A 28 -2.37 -17.65 14.03
C ILE A 28 -1.66 -16.60 14.91
N GLY A 29 -2.17 -15.38 14.93
CA GLY A 29 -1.59 -14.22 15.58
C GLY A 29 -0.34 -13.66 14.87
N LEU A 30 0.31 -12.69 15.52
CA LEU A 30 1.58 -12.16 15.06
C LEU A 30 2.72 -13.16 15.31
N PRO A 31 3.72 -13.22 14.40
CA PRO A 31 4.88 -14.06 14.60
C PRO A 31 5.61 -13.70 15.89
N THR A 32 6.16 -14.71 16.53
CA THR A 32 6.99 -14.55 17.73
C THR A 32 8.43 -14.98 17.44
N LYS A 33 9.36 -14.64 18.31
CA LYS A 33 10.76 -15.10 18.23
C LYS A 33 10.92 -16.62 18.25
N LYS A 34 9.86 -17.38 18.56
CA LYS A 34 9.84 -18.86 18.47
C LYS A 34 9.72 -19.36 17.03
N TRP A 35 9.28 -18.51 16.11
CA TRP A 35 9.22 -18.85 14.71
C TRP A 35 10.58 -18.65 14.07
N GLU A 36 11.10 -19.64 13.35
CA GLU A 36 12.45 -19.63 12.78
C GLU A 36 12.73 -18.36 11.96
N ASN A 37 11.82 -18.00 11.05
CA ASN A 37 11.96 -16.83 10.18
C ASN A 37 11.86 -15.48 10.93
N TRP A 38 11.44 -15.49 12.20
CA TRP A 38 11.22 -14.29 13.01
C TRP A 38 12.09 -14.24 14.27
N ARG A 39 13.01 -15.16 14.42
CA ARG A 39 13.85 -15.35 15.61
C ARG A 39 14.60 -14.08 16.02
N TYR A 40 15.04 -13.30 15.06
CA TYR A 40 15.79 -12.08 15.29
C TYR A 40 14.98 -10.79 15.12
N THR A 41 13.67 -10.88 14.91
CA THR A 41 12.78 -9.73 14.70
C THR A 41 11.87 -9.56 15.91
N ASP A 42 11.93 -8.39 16.54
CA ASP A 42 11.05 -8.04 17.66
C ASP A 42 9.83 -7.27 17.14
N LEU A 43 8.67 -7.90 17.22
CA LEU A 43 7.38 -7.32 16.85
C LEU A 43 6.60 -6.76 18.05
N SER A 44 7.21 -6.68 19.23
CA SER A 44 6.53 -6.19 20.44
C SER A 44 6.01 -4.76 20.31
N PHE A 45 6.62 -3.95 19.43
CA PHE A 45 6.12 -2.62 19.10
C PHE A 45 4.68 -2.66 18.58
N LEU A 46 4.35 -3.62 17.73
CA LEU A 46 3.01 -3.77 17.15
C LEU A 46 1.94 -4.10 18.21
N THR A 47 2.32 -4.75 19.30
CA THR A 47 1.37 -5.15 20.36
C THR A 47 1.29 -4.13 21.51
N LYS A 48 2.31 -3.28 21.66
CA LYS A 48 2.40 -2.30 22.75
C LYS A 48 1.83 -0.93 22.39
N ASN A 49 1.61 -0.67 21.13
CA ASN A 49 1.12 0.62 20.65
C ASN A 49 -0.28 0.48 20.06
N ASN A 50 -1.03 1.56 20.17
CA ASN A 50 -2.32 1.68 19.51
C ASN A 50 -2.09 2.17 18.08
N PHE A 51 -2.76 1.53 17.14
CA PHE A 51 -2.73 1.88 15.72
C PHE A 51 -4.13 2.21 15.24
N ARG A 52 -4.23 3.17 14.34
CA ARG A 52 -5.43 3.37 13.54
C ARG A 52 -5.15 3.08 12.08
N ILE A 53 -6.19 2.80 11.34
CA ILE A 53 -6.07 2.57 9.91
C ILE A 53 -6.03 3.92 9.21
N SER A 54 -5.13 4.04 8.25
CA SER A 54 -5.02 5.22 7.40
C SER A 54 -6.34 5.53 6.69
N GLU A 55 -6.63 6.80 6.50
CA GLU A 55 -7.79 7.31 5.77
C GLU A 55 -7.32 8.18 4.60
N ALA A 56 -8.19 8.35 3.59
CA ALA A 56 -7.83 9.15 2.41
C ALA A 56 -7.44 10.61 2.77
N ASN A 57 -7.99 11.14 3.86
CA ASN A 57 -7.67 12.47 4.37
C ASN A 57 -6.32 12.55 5.11
N ASP A 58 -5.66 11.43 5.35
CA ASP A 58 -4.31 11.40 5.94
C ASP A 58 -3.21 11.80 4.94
N THR A 59 -3.59 12.21 3.74
CA THR A 59 -2.66 12.77 2.76
C THR A 59 -2.28 14.19 3.17
N SER A 60 -1.04 14.38 3.59
CA SER A 60 -0.50 15.72 3.89
C SER A 60 -0.20 16.46 2.58
N GLU A 61 -0.76 17.66 2.40
CA GLU A 61 -0.54 18.47 1.21
C GLU A 61 0.90 19.03 1.07
N ASN A 62 1.69 19.01 2.14
CA ASN A 62 3.00 19.65 2.23
C ASN A 62 4.18 18.66 2.38
N ILE A 63 4.14 17.54 1.66
CA ILE A 63 5.25 16.60 1.67
C ILE A 63 6.24 16.97 0.57
N ASP A 64 7.47 17.32 0.93
CA ASP A 64 8.57 17.39 -0.04
C ASP A 64 9.09 16.00 -0.35
N PHE A 65 8.58 15.43 -1.42
CA PHE A 65 9.03 14.12 -1.92
C PHE A 65 10.07 14.21 -3.04
N SER A 66 10.52 15.42 -3.40
CA SER A 66 11.48 15.64 -4.48
C SER A 66 12.77 14.85 -4.30
N LYS A 67 13.24 14.71 -3.06
CA LYS A 67 14.43 13.95 -2.67
C LYS A 67 14.31 12.43 -2.91
N TYR A 68 13.08 11.92 -3.06
CA TYR A 68 12.83 10.50 -3.32
C TYR A 68 12.60 10.20 -4.81
N LYS A 69 12.40 11.23 -5.64
CA LYS A 69 12.18 11.03 -7.07
C LYS A 69 13.41 10.44 -7.76
N ILE A 70 13.18 9.39 -8.52
CA ILE A 70 14.19 8.80 -9.40
C ILE A 70 14.15 9.55 -10.74
N LYS A 71 15.29 10.02 -11.21
CA LYS A 71 15.37 10.73 -12.49
C LYS A 71 15.00 9.80 -13.64
N ASN A 72 14.37 10.37 -14.65
CA ASN A 72 13.99 9.66 -15.88
C ASN A 72 13.02 8.48 -15.65
N THR A 73 12.07 8.65 -14.71
CA THR A 73 10.99 7.70 -14.44
C THR A 73 9.64 8.40 -14.53
N HIS A 74 8.57 7.62 -14.71
CA HIS A 74 7.19 8.05 -14.42
C HIS A 74 6.89 7.73 -12.97
N THR A 75 6.63 8.75 -12.15
CA THR A 75 6.44 8.54 -10.71
C THR A 75 4.95 8.52 -10.34
N LEU A 76 4.50 7.43 -9.73
CA LEU A 76 3.19 7.28 -9.12
C LEU A 76 3.34 7.42 -7.60
N VAL A 77 2.76 8.46 -7.01
CA VAL A 77 2.92 8.79 -5.58
C VAL A 77 1.77 8.21 -4.78
N ILE A 78 2.10 7.49 -3.72
CA ILE A 78 1.15 6.91 -2.77
C ILE A 78 1.50 7.42 -1.37
N ILE A 79 0.60 8.20 -0.77
CA ILE A 79 0.79 8.77 0.57
C ILE A 79 -0.11 8.04 1.54
N ASN A 80 0.48 7.50 2.61
CA ASN A 80 -0.23 6.74 3.63
C ASN A 80 -1.17 5.66 3.05
N GLY A 81 -0.75 5.05 1.93
CA GLY A 81 -1.48 4.00 1.23
C GLY A 81 -2.43 4.50 0.13
N HIS A 82 -2.71 5.80 0.03
CA HIS A 82 -3.65 6.38 -0.92
C HIS A 82 -2.94 7.03 -2.10
N TYR A 83 -3.45 6.75 -3.31
CA TYR A 83 -2.89 7.31 -4.54
C TYR A 83 -3.12 8.82 -4.63
N ALA A 84 -2.03 9.56 -4.80
CA ALA A 84 -2.02 11.01 -4.96
C ALA A 84 -1.84 11.38 -6.44
N GLU A 85 -2.93 11.38 -7.19
CA GLU A 85 -2.94 11.63 -8.63
C GLU A 85 -2.29 12.96 -8.98
N HIS A 86 -2.63 14.03 -8.24
CA HIS A 86 -2.13 15.39 -8.47
C HIS A 86 -0.61 15.56 -8.26
N LEU A 87 0.05 14.58 -7.62
CA LEU A 87 1.50 14.54 -7.40
C LEU A 87 2.21 13.55 -8.33
N SER A 88 1.45 12.81 -9.12
CA SER A 88 1.92 11.71 -9.95
C SER A 88 2.10 12.14 -11.41
N ASP A 89 3.01 11.47 -12.09
CA ASP A 89 3.30 11.64 -13.52
C ASP A 89 3.13 10.29 -14.24
N ALA A 90 1.88 9.91 -14.45
CA ALA A 90 1.56 8.67 -15.15
C ALA A 90 1.69 8.86 -16.68
N PRO A 91 2.36 7.93 -17.42
CA PRO A 91 2.38 7.99 -18.87
C PRO A 91 0.97 7.71 -19.44
N LYS A 92 0.71 8.22 -20.63
CA LYS A 92 -0.60 8.09 -21.30
C LYS A 92 -0.98 6.63 -21.59
N GLU A 93 0.03 5.80 -21.79
CA GLU A 93 -0.08 4.38 -22.10
C GLU A 93 -0.46 3.54 -20.87
N LEU A 94 -0.41 4.16 -19.69
CA LEU A 94 -0.73 3.50 -18.42
C LEU A 94 -2.14 3.84 -17.97
N LYS A 95 -3.03 2.86 -17.99
CA LYS A 95 -4.36 3.03 -17.42
C LYS A 95 -4.30 2.81 -15.91
N VAL A 96 -4.30 3.92 -15.16
CA VAL A 96 -4.32 3.88 -13.69
C VAL A 96 -5.76 3.79 -13.20
N LEU A 97 -6.01 2.91 -12.24
CA LEU A 97 -7.31 2.64 -11.62
C LEU A 97 -7.17 2.62 -10.10
N THR A 98 -8.24 2.96 -9.42
CA THR A 98 -8.36 2.58 -8.01
C THR A 98 -8.47 1.06 -7.88
N ASN A 99 -8.10 0.51 -6.73
CA ASN A 99 -8.27 -0.92 -6.51
C ASN A 99 -9.74 -1.35 -6.57
N TYR A 100 -10.66 -0.46 -6.21
CA TYR A 100 -12.09 -0.72 -6.36
C TYR A 100 -12.46 -0.94 -7.83
N GLU A 101 -12.15 0.02 -8.70
CA GLU A 101 -12.47 -0.06 -10.15
C GLU A 101 -11.83 -1.27 -10.82
N TYR A 102 -10.58 -1.58 -10.46
CA TYR A 102 -9.87 -2.74 -10.98
C TYR A 102 -10.55 -4.05 -10.56
N LEU A 103 -10.84 -4.19 -9.27
CA LEU A 103 -11.42 -5.40 -8.71
C LEU A 103 -12.91 -5.59 -9.06
N GLU A 104 -13.66 -4.53 -9.44
CA GLU A 104 -14.99 -4.69 -10.02
C GLU A 104 -14.93 -5.39 -11.39
N GLN A 105 -13.83 -5.20 -12.14
CA GLN A 105 -13.66 -5.75 -13.49
C GLN A 105 -12.91 -7.09 -13.51
N LYS A 106 -12.14 -7.39 -12.48
CA LYS A 106 -11.25 -8.55 -12.41
C LYS A 106 -11.54 -9.38 -11.17
N ASP A 107 -11.40 -10.70 -11.33
CA ASP A 107 -11.41 -11.57 -10.15
C ASP A 107 -10.09 -11.43 -9.38
N TRP A 108 -10.22 -11.19 -8.08
CA TRP A 108 -9.07 -11.22 -7.20
C TRP A 108 -8.60 -12.67 -7.01
N LYS A 109 -7.62 -13.04 -7.81
CA LYS A 109 -6.96 -14.33 -7.65
C LYS A 109 -5.93 -14.20 -6.54
N GLN A 110 -6.30 -14.64 -5.36
CA GLN A 110 -5.30 -14.91 -4.33
C GLN A 110 -4.41 -16.04 -4.87
N LYS A 111 -3.14 -15.75 -5.17
CA LYS A 111 -2.19 -16.81 -5.53
C LYS A 111 -2.10 -17.76 -4.34
N ASP A 112 -1.91 -19.06 -4.60
CA ASP A 112 -1.65 -20.09 -3.59
C ASP A 112 -0.35 -19.79 -2.80
N LYS A 113 -0.40 -18.72 -2.01
CA LYS A 113 0.66 -18.37 -1.05
C LYS A 113 0.37 -19.09 0.25
N LYS A 114 1.43 -19.55 0.91
CA LYS A 114 1.31 -19.95 2.31
C LYS A 114 0.74 -18.76 3.08
N ASP A 115 -0.34 -18.99 3.81
CA ASP A 115 -0.99 -17.99 4.66
C ASP A 115 0.01 -17.52 5.74
N THR A 116 0.81 -16.52 5.46
CA THR A 116 1.63 -15.89 6.49
C THR A 116 0.79 -14.88 7.28
N PRO A 117 1.12 -14.59 8.54
CA PRO A 117 0.36 -13.61 9.33
C PRO A 117 0.22 -12.25 8.65
N PHE A 118 1.28 -11.76 8.01
CA PHE A 118 1.23 -10.46 7.34
C PHE A 118 0.48 -10.50 6.00
N ASP A 119 0.53 -11.61 5.26
CA ASP A 119 -0.30 -11.78 4.07
C ASP A 119 -1.79 -11.81 4.43
N LEU A 120 -2.14 -12.50 5.51
CA LEU A 120 -3.52 -12.54 6.03
C LEU A 120 -3.97 -11.17 6.53
N LEU A 121 -3.09 -10.46 7.24
CA LEU A 121 -3.38 -9.11 7.73
C LEU A 121 -3.56 -8.15 6.55
N ASN A 122 -2.65 -8.16 5.57
CA ASN A 122 -2.78 -7.33 4.37
C ASN A 122 -4.08 -7.67 3.62
N THR A 123 -4.37 -8.94 3.35
CA THR A 123 -5.60 -9.37 2.68
C THR A 123 -6.86 -8.88 3.43
N SER A 124 -6.85 -8.92 4.75
CA SER A 124 -8.01 -8.51 5.55
C SER A 124 -8.20 -7.00 5.62
N LEU A 125 -7.09 -6.26 5.72
CA LEU A 125 -7.10 -4.82 5.96
C LEU A 125 -6.92 -3.96 4.71
N CYS A 126 -6.56 -4.57 3.55
CA CYS A 126 -6.33 -3.79 2.35
C CYS A 126 -7.58 -3.01 1.96
N ASP A 127 -7.43 -1.69 1.88
CA ASP A 127 -8.48 -0.74 1.50
C ASP A 127 -7.92 0.41 0.66
N SER A 128 -6.67 0.30 0.26
CA SER A 128 -5.90 1.36 -0.39
C SER A 128 -4.91 0.78 -1.40
N GLY A 129 -4.15 1.63 -2.06
CA GLY A 129 -3.15 1.26 -3.06
C GLY A 129 -3.55 1.69 -4.47
N ILE A 130 -2.98 1.02 -5.46
CA ILE A 130 -3.11 1.38 -6.86
C ILE A 130 -3.18 0.13 -7.75
N SER A 131 -3.94 0.23 -8.81
CA SER A 131 -3.96 -0.77 -9.87
C SER A 131 -3.64 -0.11 -11.20
N PHE A 132 -2.92 -0.79 -12.10
CA PHE A 132 -2.74 -0.27 -13.43
C PHE A 132 -2.65 -1.38 -14.48
N ILE A 133 -3.05 -1.01 -15.68
CA ILE A 133 -3.11 -1.89 -16.83
C ILE A 133 -2.25 -1.28 -17.94
N ILE A 134 -1.40 -2.10 -18.53
CA ILE A 134 -0.66 -1.79 -19.75
C ILE A 134 -1.35 -2.54 -20.89
N GLU A 135 -1.86 -1.80 -21.85
CA GLU A 135 -2.62 -2.36 -22.97
C GLU A 135 -1.73 -3.24 -23.87
N PRO A 136 -2.31 -4.15 -24.68
CA PRO A 136 -1.53 -4.98 -25.58
C PRO A 136 -0.63 -4.16 -26.53
N ASP A 137 0.48 -4.78 -26.90
CA ASP A 137 1.45 -4.25 -27.88
C ASP A 137 2.06 -2.88 -27.47
N THR A 138 2.18 -2.63 -26.16
CA THR A 138 2.64 -1.38 -25.56
C THR A 138 3.97 -1.55 -24.85
N VAL A 139 4.93 -0.66 -25.14
CA VAL A 139 6.22 -0.58 -24.44
C VAL A 139 6.28 0.73 -23.67
N ILE A 140 6.50 0.64 -22.36
CA ILE A 140 6.74 1.81 -21.51
C ILE A 140 8.26 1.98 -21.38
N ASP A 141 8.82 2.97 -22.09
CA ASP A 141 10.27 3.16 -22.20
C ASP A 141 10.93 3.57 -20.88
N LYS A 142 10.31 4.48 -20.13
CA LYS A 142 10.82 4.90 -18.83
C LYS A 142 10.25 4.02 -17.72
N PRO A 143 11.05 3.66 -16.72
CA PRO A 143 10.52 2.91 -15.58
C PRO A 143 9.35 3.61 -14.89
N ILE A 144 8.37 2.83 -14.48
CA ILE A 144 7.28 3.27 -13.60
C ILE A 144 7.78 3.18 -12.17
N HIS A 145 7.93 4.32 -11.50
CA HIS A 145 8.37 4.42 -10.13
C HIS A 145 7.17 4.59 -9.21
N ILE A 146 6.83 3.56 -8.44
CA ILE A 146 5.78 3.61 -7.42
C ILE A 146 6.44 4.04 -6.11
N LEU A 147 6.17 5.27 -5.70
CA LEU A 147 6.75 5.88 -4.50
C LEU A 147 5.73 5.87 -3.36
N PHE A 148 5.96 4.98 -2.40
CA PHE A 148 5.18 4.93 -1.16
C PHE A 148 5.81 5.83 -0.11
N ILE A 149 5.04 6.79 0.41
CA ILE A 149 5.46 7.69 1.47
C ILE A 149 4.56 7.51 2.68
N CYS A 150 5.17 7.17 3.80
CA CYS A 150 4.50 7.23 5.10
C CYS A 150 4.80 8.59 5.75
N SER A 151 3.78 9.34 6.11
CA SER A 151 3.92 10.66 6.73
C SER A 151 2.98 10.81 7.92
N GLY A 152 3.36 11.72 8.83
CA GLY A 152 2.58 12.02 10.02
C GLY A 152 3.23 11.52 11.31
N SER A 153 2.61 11.88 12.43
CA SER A 153 3.10 11.57 13.79
C SER A 153 2.35 10.43 14.47
N GLU A 154 1.32 9.89 13.83
CA GLU A 154 0.47 8.85 14.39
C GLU A 154 0.93 7.45 13.96
N ASN A 155 0.62 6.45 14.79
CA ASN A 155 0.83 5.06 14.45
C ASN A 155 -0.27 4.60 13.47
N LEU A 156 0.04 4.58 12.19
CA LEU A 156 -0.87 4.17 11.13
C LEU A 156 -0.66 2.71 10.75
N ILE A 157 -1.76 2.00 10.51
CA ILE A 157 -1.76 0.78 9.70
C ILE A 157 -2.03 1.21 8.26
N ILE A 158 -1.08 0.94 7.40
CA ILE A 158 -1.14 1.20 5.97
C ILE A 158 -1.02 -0.15 5.28
N SER A 159 -2.06 -0.56 4.57
CA SER A 159 -2.14 -1.89 3.94
C SER A 159 -2.50 -1.74 2.46
N PRO A 160 -1.62 -1.15 1.65
CA PRO A 160 -1.87 -0.95 0.24
C PRO A 160 -1.75 -2.26 -0.53
N GLN A 161 -2.45 -2.33 -1.65
CA GLN A 161 -2.30 -3.38 -2.64
C GLN A 161 -1.94 -2.77 -3.98
N VAL A 162 -0.97 -3.37 -4.67
CA VAL A 162 -0.63 -3.03 -6.05
C VAL A 162 -1.06 -4.17 -6.95
N ASN A 163 -1.86 -3.85 -7.95
CA ASN A 163 -2.24 -4.79 -9.00
C ASN A 163 -1.67 -4.29 -10.34
N ILE A 164 -0.96 -5.15 -11.04
CA ILE A 164 -0.31 -4.84 -12.30
C ILE A 164 -0.73 -5.85 -13.34
N ASP A 165 -1.46 -5.38 -14.35
CA ASP A 165 -1.79 -6.17 -15.54
C ASP A 165 -0.91 -5.73 -16.71
N ILE A 166 -0.03 -6.60 -17.16
CA ILE A 166 0.75 -6.39 -18.39
C ILE A 166 0.19 -7.33 -19.44
N ASN A 167 -0.43 -6.76 -20.47
CA ASN A 167 -1.06 -7.54 -21.53
C ASN A 167 -0.03 -8.07 -22.55
N ARG A 168 -0.50 -8.87 -23.52
CA ARG A 168 0.35 -9.54 -24.50
C ARG A 168 1.27 -8.56 -25.23
N SER A 169 2.49 -8.97 -25.55
CA SER A 169 3.48 -8.19 -26.30
C SER A 169 3.81 -6.82 -25.70
N SER A 170 3.58 -6.64 -24.39
CA SER A 170 3.85 -5.40 -23.68
C SER A 170 5.02 -5.57 -22.73
N SER A 171 5.69 -4.47 -22.42
CA SER A 171 6.78 -4.45 -21.47
C SER A 171 6.83 -3.15 -20.67
N ALA A 172 7.23 -3.26 -19.41
CA ALA A 172 7.52 -2.14 -18.54
C ALA A 172 8.52 -2.56 -17.46
N THR A 173 9.26 -1.59 -16.95
CA THR A 173 10.05 -1.74 -15.72
C THR A 173 9.32 -1.05 -14.58
N VAL A 174 9.15 -1.74 -13.45
CA VAL A 174 8.50 -1.18 -12.26
C VAL A 174 9.53 -1.13 -11.12
N ILE A 175 9.61 0.02 -10.45
CA ILE A 175 10.43 0.25 -9.28
C ILE A 175 9.50 0.61 -8.12
N GLU A 176 9.52 -0.16 -7.05
CA GLU A 176 8.84 0.19 -5.81
C GLU A 176 9.84 0.78 -4.82
N GLN A 177 9.51 1.94 -4.28
CA GLN A 177 10.31 2.61 -3.25
C GLN A 177 9.42 2.97 -2.07
N TYR A 178 9.92 2.65 -0.88
CA TYR A 178 9.25 2.94 0.38
C TYR A 178 10.06 3.98 1.15
N ALA A 179 9.41 5.07 1.53
CA ALA A 179 10.01 6.18 2.26
C ALA A 179 9.13 6.60 3.44
N SER A 180 9.73 7.20 4.44
CA SER A 180 9.00 7.82 5.54
C SER A 180 9.48 9.25 5.76
N GLU A 181 8.53 10.15 5.96
CA GLU A 181 8.75 11.51 6.41
C GLU A 181 8.34 11.62 7.87
N SER A 182 9.32 11.67 8.77
CA SER A 182 9.06 12.11 10.14
C SER A 182 8.89 13.63 10.12
N GLN A 183 7.78 14.15 10.60
CA GLN A 183 7.73 15.56 10.95
C GLN A 183 8.82 15.78 12.01
N THR A 184 9.87 16.48 11.65
CA THR A 184 10.82 17.02 12.62
C THR A 184 10.00 17.90 13.55
N ARG A 185 9.80 17.47 14.81
CA ARG A 185 9.32 18.41 15.83
C ARG A 185 10.34 19.54 15.83
N SER A 186 9.96 20.69 15.33
CA SER A 186 10.68 21.91 15.58
C SER A 186 10.66 22.09 17.09
N ASN A 187 11.75 21.69 17.75
CA ASN A 187 12.00 22.09 19.12
C ASN A 187 12.28 23.60 19.10
N ASP A 188 11.23 24.38 19.04
CA ASP A 188 11.26 25.77 19.47
C ASP A 188 11.40 25.76 20.99
N GLN A 189 12.60 25.42 21.44
CA GLN A 189 13.05 25.86 22.75
C GLN A 189 13.46 27.32 22.63
N THR A 190 12.48 28.19 22.65
CA THR A 190 12.74 29.56 23.08
C THR A 190 13.14 29.51 24.56
N ASN A 191 14.44 29.50 24.80
CA ASN A 191 15.01 29.88 26.09
C ASN A 191 14.47 31.24 26.47
N ARG A 192 13.79 31.31 27.59
CA ARG A 192 13.71 32.49 28.46
C ARG A 192 14.20 32.11 29.84
#